data_e05b713e3c7ba7299f329708cd2d3951
#
_entry.id   e05b713e3c7ba7299f329708cd2d3951
#
_cell.length_a   1.000
_cell.length_b   1.000
_cell.length_c   1.000
_cell.angle_alpha   90.00
_cell.angle_beta   90.00
_cell.angle_gamma   90.00
#
_symmetry.space_group_name_H-M   'P 1'
#
loop_
_entity.id
_entity.type
_entity.pdbx_description
1 polymer ?
#
loop_
_entity_poly.entity_id
_entity_poly.type
_entity_poly.pdbx_seq_one_letter_code
_entity_poly.pdbx_strand_id
1 'polypeptide(L)'
;MKEQFDAAQISKVIDQALVYQCACPAQVCRAIFELRELYEYQMSCANDSANDALVHRTIAAATEKSHEVMEECLKKILEIEGWDQVTFTMPQALKKKPARAL
;
A
#
# COMPACT_ATOMS: atom_id res chain seq x y z
N MET A 1 -7.05 -11.73 2.94
CA MET A 1 -6.38 -11.29 1.69
C MET A 1 -4.87 -11.45 1.87
N LYS A 2 -4.20 -11.98 0.88
CA LYS A 2 -2.74 -12.15 0.94
C LYS A 2 -2.02 -10.81 1.03
N GLU A 3 -0.99 -10.74 1.87
CA GLU A 3 -0.16 -9.56 2.03
C GLU A 3 1.29 -9.89 1.73
N GLN A 4 1.86 -9.22 0.74
CA GLN A 4 3.28 -9.29 0.43
C GLN A 4 4.09 -8.44 1.42
N PHE A 5 3.52 -7.32 1.84
CA PHE A 5 4.09 -6.43 2.84
C PHE A 5 3.12 -6.34 4.02
N ASP A 6 3.63 -6.57 5.23
CA ASP A 6 2.78 -6.38 6.42
C ASP A 6 2.62 -4.89 6.77
N ALA A 7 1.70 -4.60 7.67
CA ALA A 7 1.38 -3.22 8.03
C ALA A 7 2.60 -2.48 8.62
N ALA A 8 3.44 -3.16 9.38
CA ALA A 8 4.63 -2.55 9.98
C ALA A 8 5.66 -2.16 8.91
N GLN A 9 5.85 -3.02 7.90
CA GLN A 9 6.75 -2.74 6.78
C GLN A 9 6.26 -1.53 5.98
N ILE A 10 4.96 -1.50 5.67
CA ILE A 10 4.35 -0.39 4.93
C ILE A 10 4.46 0.91 5.72
N SER A 11 4.16 0.87 7.02
CA SER A 11 4.27 2.05 7.89
C SER A 11 5.71 2.60 7.92
N LYS A 12 6.69 1.71 7.92
CA LYS A 12 8.10 2.15 7.90
C LYS A 12 8.46 2.85 6.59
N VAL A 13 7.97 2.35 5.46
CA VAL A 13 8.17 3.03 4.17
C VAL A 13 7.52 4.42 4.19
N ILE A 14 6.30 4.54 4.72
CA ILE A 14 5.62 5.83 4.84
C ILE A 14 6.47 6.79 5.67
N ASP A 15 6.93 6.37 6.85
CA ASP A 15 7.72 7.21 7.75
C ASP A 15 9.00 7.70 7.08
N GLN A 16 9.72 6.80 6.42
CA GLN A 16 10.93 7.15 5.69
C GLN A 16 10.65 8.13 4.55
N ALA A 17 9.61 7.87 3.76
CA ALA A 17 9.29 8.71 2.59
C ALA A 17 8.81 10.10 2.98
N LEU A 18 8.08 10.23 4.10
CA LEU A 18 7.56 11.53 4.55
C LEU A 18 8.64 12.42 5.16
N VAL A 19 9.69 11.84 5.75
CA VAL A 19 10.82 12.61 6.30
C VAL A 19 11.65 13.22 5.17
N TYR A 20 11.70 12.55 4.03
CA TYR A 20 12.52 12.97 2.90
C TYR A 20 11.64 13.44 1.75
N GLN A 21 12.27 13.96 0.73
CA GLN A 21 11.61 14.72 -0.32
C GLN A 21 10.56 13.97 -1.13
N CYS A 22 10.72 12.66 -1.33
CA CYS A 22 9.85 11.91 -2.23
C CYS A 22 8.73 11.19 -1.48
N ALA A 23 7.49 11.63 -1.71
CA ALA A 23 6.31 11.03 -1.10
C ALA A 23 5.70 9.90 -1.93
N CYS A 24 6.28 9.57 -3.11
CA CYS A 24 5.67 8.59 -4.02
C CYS A 24 5.46 7.21 -3.38
N PRO A 25 6.45 6.61 -2.69
CA PRO A 25 6.20 5.34 -2.00
C PRO A 25 5.12 5.44 -0.94
N ALA A 26 5.05 6.57 -0.21
CA ALA A 26 4.02 6.77 0.81
C ALA A 26 2.62 6.82 0.19
N GLN A 27 2.47 7.41 -0.98
CA GLN A 27 1.18 7.45 -1.68
C GLN A 27 0.72 6.05 -2.09
N VAL A 28 1.62 5.23 -2.61
CA VAL A 28 1.32 3.84 -2.94
C VAL A 28 0.95 3.04 -1.69
N CYS A 29 1.68 3.24 -0.60
CA CYS A 29 1.40 2.60 0.69
C CYS A 29 0.01 2.96 1.21
N ARG A 30 -0.41 4.22 1.10
CA ARG A 30 -1.75 4.65 1.50
C ARG A 30 -2.83 3.99 0.67
N ALA A 31 -2.62 3.87 -0.64
CA ALA A 31 -3.56 3.16 -1.51
C ALA A 31 -3.69 1.70 -1.09
N ILE A 32 -2.59 1.04 -0.72
CA ILE A 32 -2.62 -0.34 -0.23
C ILE A 32 -3.44 -0.43 1.05
N PHE A 33 -3.24 0.47 2.02
CA PHE A 33 -4.02 0.48 3.26
C PHE A 33 -5.50 0.72 2.99
N GLU A 34 -5.85 1.62 2.09
CA GLU A 34 -7.25 1.87 1.71
C GLU A 34 -7.88 0.64 1.08
N LEU A 35 -7.15 -0.10 0.25
CA LEU A 35 -7.65 -1.35 -0.32
C LEU A 35 -7.88 -2.41 0.76
N ARG A 36 -7.02 -2.49 1.78
CA ARG A 36 -7.20 -3.41 2.90
C ARG A 36 -8.43 -3.06 3.71
N GLU A 37 -8.68 -1.78 3.95
CA GLU A 37 -9.89 -1.31 4.62
C GLU A 37 -11.14 -1.61 3.80
N LEU A 38 -11.10 -1.39 2.49
CA LEU A 38 -12.21 -1.70 1.60
C LEU A 38 -12.54 -3.19 1.64
N TYR A 39 -11.53 -4.05 1.57
CA TYR A 39 -11.72 -5.50 1.63
C TYR A 39 -12.37 -5.90 2.95
N GLU A 40 -11.84 -5.41 4.06
CA GLU A 40 -12.33 -5.74 5.39
C GLU A 40 -13.79 -5.30 5.58
N TYR A 41 -14.13 -4.11 5.08
CA TYR A 41 -15.51 -3.63 5.09
C TYR A 41 -16.43 -4.56 4.32
N GLN A 42 -16.04 -4.99 3.11
CA GLN A 42 -16.87 -5.88 2.29
C GLN A 42 -17.07 -7.23 2.97
N MET A 43 -16.05 -7.76 3.61
CA MET A 43 -16.13 -9.05 4.30
C MET A 43 -16.95 -8.98 5.58
N SER A 44 -17.07 -7.82 6.19
CA SER A 44 -17.82 -7.60 7.45
C SER A 44 -19.26 -7.17 7.21
N CYS A 45 -19.59 -6.72 6.01
CA CYS A 45 -20.91 -6.19 5.70
C CYS A 45 -21.95 -7.28 5.67
N ALA A 46 -23.14 -7.01 6.26
CA ALA A 46 -24.24 -7.97 6.30
C ALA A 46 -24.78 -8.24 4.88
N ASN A 47 -25.12 -9.49 4.62
CA ASN A 47 -25.73 -9.91 3.36
C ASN A 47 -27.23 -10.11 3.59
N ASP A 48 -28.02 -9.07 3.34
CA ASP A 48 -29.47 -9.11 3.54
C ASP A 48 -30.21 -9.76 2.37
N SER A 49 -29.54 -9.92 1.24
CA SER A 49 -30.11 -10.53 0.03
C SER A 49 -29.00 -11.19 -0.81
N ALA A 50 -29.42 -12.00 -1.79
CA ALA A 50 -28.48 -12.59 -2.75
C ALA A 50 -27.74 -11.52 -3.56
N ASN A 51 -28.41 -10.40 -3.87
CA ASN A 51 -27.78 -9.28 -4.58
C ASN A 51 -26.73 -8.61 -3.71
N ASP A 52 -26.98 -8.39 -2.41
CA ASP A 52 -25.99 -7.84 -1.50
C ASP A 52 -24.75 -8.72 -1.42
N ALA A 53 -24.95 -10.03 -1.28
CA ALA A 53 -23.85 -10.98 -1.26
C ALA A 53 -23.02 -10.93 -2.54
N LEU A 54 -23.67 -10.80 -3.68
CA LEU A 54 -22.98 -10.70 -4.97
C LEU A 54 -22.18 -9.40 -5.08
N VAL A 55 -22.77 -8.29 -4.66
CA VAL A 55 -22.09 -6.97 -4.66
C VAL A 55 -20.84 -7.03 -3.79
N HIS A 56 -20.95 -7.54 -2.57
CA HIS A 56 -19.81 -7.62 -1.64
C HIS A 56 -18.69 -8.50 -2.20
N ARG A 57 -19.04 -9.67 -2.75
CA ARG A 57 -18.06 -10.57 -3.37
C ARG A 57 -17.39 -9.96 -4.58
N THR A 58 -18.15 -9.24 -5.39
CA THR A 58 -17.62 -8.59 -6.59
C THR A 58 -16.59 -7.52 -6.23
N ILE A 59 -16.91 -6.69 -5.23
CA ILE A 59 -15.99 -5.65 -4.76
C ILE A 59 -14.76 -6.29 -4.09
N ALA A 60 -14.98 -7.30 -3.25
CA ALA A 60 -13.87 -7.98 -2.58
C ALA A 60 -12.89 -8.61 -3.59
N ALA A 61 -13.39 -9.27 -4.62
CA ALA A 61 -12.55 -9.86 -5.64
C ALA A 61 -11.74 -8.82 -6.42
N ALA A 62 -12.37 -7.71 -6.79
CA ALA A 62 -11.68 -6.60 -7.46
C ALA A 62 -10.63 -5.96 -6.55
N THR A 63 -10.95 -5.85 -5.26
CA THR A 63 -10.03 -5.29 -4.26
C THR A 63 -8.80 -6.17 -4.07
N GLU A 64 -8.97 -7.49 -4.00
CA GLU A 64 -7.84 -8.42 -3.91
C GLU A 64 -6.89 -8.28 -5.09
N LYS A 65 -7.45 -8.18 -6.29
CA LYS A 65 -6.67 -8.04 -7.51
C LYS A 65 -5.94 -6.71 -7.55
N SER A 66 -6.62 -5.63 -7.19
CA SER A 66 -6.03 -4.29 -7.14
C SER A 66 -4.93 -4.22 -6.08
N HIS A 67 -5.14 -4.85 -4.93
CA HIS A 67 -4.16 -4.92 -3.85
C HIS A 67 -2.89 -5.63 -4.31
N GLU A 68 -3.02 -6.75 -4.99
CA GLU A 68 -1.88 -7.49 -5.55
C GLU A 68 -1.07 -6.63 -6.53
N VAL A 69 -1.76 -5.92 -7.42
CA VAL A 69 -1.13 -5.02 -8.39
C VAL A 69 -0.40 -3.89 -7.69
N MET A 70 -1.02 -3.30 -6.66
CA MET A 70 -0.40 -2.20 -5.92
C MET A 70 0.78 -2.64 -5.08
N GLU A 71 0.75 -3.85 -4.52
CA GLU A 71 1.92 -4.39 -3.81
C GLU A 71 3.09 -4.64 -4.76
N GLU A 72 2.83 -5.14 -5.96
CA GLU A 72 3.87 -5.29 -6.98
C GLU A 72 4.42 -3.94 -7.41
N CYS A 73 3.57 -2.94 -7.52
CA CYS A 73 3.99 -1.58 -7.79
C CYS A 73 4.94 -1.07 -6.70
N LEU A 74 4.57 -1.26 -5.44
CA LEU A 74 5.42 -0.85 -4.31
C LEU A 74 6.78 -1.54 -4.37
N LYS A 75 6.80 -2.85 -4.60
CA LYS A 75 8.04 -3.61 -4.71
C LYS A 75 8.94 -3.02 -5.79
N LYS A 76 8.38 -2.74 -6.97
CA LYS A 76 9.13 -2.20 -8.10
C LYS A 76 9.68 -0.81 -7.83
N ILE A 77 8.89 0.09 -7.25
CA ILE A 77 9.39 1.45 -6.98
C ILE A 77 10.46 1.45 -5.89
N LEU A 78 10.37 0.56 -4.91
CA LEU A 78 11.43 0.41 -3.91
C LEU A 78 12.72 -0.09 -4.56
N GLU A 79 12.62 -1.02 -5.52
CA GLU A 79 13.77 -1.50 -6.29
C GLU A 79 14.38 -0.38 -7.14
N ILE A 80 13.56 0.37 -7.87
CA ILE A 80 14.00 1.47 -8.72
C ILE A 80 14.74 2.53 -7.92
N GLU A 81 14.22 2.86 -6.74
CA GLU A 81 14.83 3.87 -5.87
C GLU A 81 16.01 3.33 -5.05
N GLY A 82 16.21 2.02 -5.04
CA GLY A 82 17.34 1.41 -4.34
C GLY A 82 17.15 1.25 -2.84
N TRP A 83 15.91 1.14 -2.37
CA TRP A 83 15.63 0.89 -0.96
C TRP A 83 16.15 -0.47 -0.50
N ASP A 84 16.55 -0.56 0.76
CA ASP A 84 16.83 -1.84 1.40
C ASP A 84 15.50 -2.54 1.67
N GLN A 85 15.29 -3.69 1.00
CA GLN A 85 14.01 -4.40 1.09
C GLN A 85 13.96 -5.41 2.24
N VAL A 86 14.98 -5.45 3.08
CA VAL A 86 14.96 -6.20 4.34
C VAL A 86 14.59 -5.26 5.49
N THR A 87 15.25 -4.10 5.54
CA THR A 87 15.04 -3.12 6.62
C THR A 87 14.03 -2.04 6.27
N PHE A 88 13.67 -1.91 5.00
CA PHE A 88 12.77 -0.86 4.49
C PHE A 88 13.28 0.54 4.81
N THR A 89 14.57 0.72 4.65
CA THR A 89 15.22 2.01 4.82
C THR A 89 15.55 2.62 3.47
N MET A 90 15.39 3.93 3.41
CA MET A 90 15.66 4.72 2.21
C MET A 90 17.17 4.77 1.95
N PRO A 91 17.61 4.72 0.67
CA PRO A 91 19.03 4.83 0.36
C PRO A 91 19.59 6.20 0.72
N GLN A 92 20.87 6.25 1.05
CA GLN A 92 21.55 7.45 1.53
C GLN A 92 21.49 8.59 0.52
N ALA A 93 21.51 8.29 -0.77
CA ALA A 93 21.43 9.30 -1.81
C ALA A 93 20.12 10.09 -1.77
N LEU A 94 19.00 9.43 -1.48
CA LEU A 94 17.71 10.10 -1.34
C LEU A 94 17.62 10.90 -0.03
N LYS A 95 18.24 10.41 1.04
CA LYS A 95 18.28 11.10 2.34
C LYS A 95 18.98 12.44 2.29
N LYS A 96 19.87 12.63 1.33
CA LYS A 96 20.64 13.89 1.19
C LYS A 96 19.89 14.97 0.43
N LYS A 97 18.79 14.65 -0.21
CA LYS A 97 18.00 15.65 -0.92
C LYS A 97 17.27 16.54 0.07
N PRO A 98 17.32 17.87 -0.10
CA PRO A 98 16.52 18.74 0.76
C PRO A 98 15.04 18.52 0.53
N ALA A 99 14.24 18.70 1.59
CA ALA A 99 12.80 18.67 1.45
C ALA A 99 12.35 19.79 0.52
N ARG A 100 11.36 19.52 -0.34
CA ARG A 100 10.78 20.57 -1.17
C ARG A 100 10.07 21.59 -0.31
N ALA A 101 10.38 22.85 -0.56
CA ALA A 101 9.55 23.93 -0.08
C ALA A 101 8.24 23.88 -0.87
N LEU A 102 7.13 23.85 -0.16
CA LEU A 102 5.81 23.88 -0.75
C LEU A 102 5.30 25.31 -0.80
#